data_8f5b0831b3a8a27e40e0d830a3566932
#
_entry.id   8f5b0831b3a8a27e40e0d830a3566932
#
_cell.length_a   1.000
_cell.length_b   1.000
_cell.length_c   1.000
_cell.angle_alpha   90.00
_cell.angle_beta   90.00
_cell.angle_gamma   90.00
#
_symmetry.space_group_name_H-M   'P 1'
#
loop_
_entity.id
_entity.type
_entity.pdbx_description
1 polymer ?
#
loop_
_entity_poly.entity_id
_entity_poly.type
_entity_poly.pdbx_seq_one_letter_code
_entity_poly.pdbx_strand_id
1 'polypeptide(L)'
;MDATTQDPIDAAATWHARIDAPDMDWAGFGDWLDADPSHRAAYDSIALLDAEIAAAAPAIAALLPANDDGVSDHAPPARSTRWRWMATGTGGALAAGLALLLIGPTLSGSDASVQTYATDAGNTRAVTLADGSAMRLDRGSRVSVSGGTTPLIEIADGAASFSVRHDPSRTLIVRAGGYDIRDVGTRFAVVNAQGRISVAVAEGSVSVAPHVDDGSTSTTLTAGQRLDIDPATGIAARRTVAPTSVADWTDGRLDYDGAPLPLVVADISRYARTPLVVDPSAAGLVFSGVLTIGDGSRLLDQLRAVLPLRLHRADGVVHIERTGPR
;
A
#
# COMPACT_ATOMS: atom_id res chain seq x y z
N MET A 1 41.64 -12.72 14.15
CA MET A 1 41.25 -12.29 12.80
C MET A 1 39.82 -11.83 12.93
N ASP A 2 39.67 -10.49 13.07
CA ASP A 2 38.37 -9.88 13.30
C ASP A 2 37.53 -10.00 12.02
N ALA A 3 36.43 -10.73 12.11
CA ALA A 3 35.37 -10.65 11.11
C ALA A 3 34.74 -9.27 11.29
N THR A 4 35.09 -8.33 10.44
CA THR A 4 34.45 -7.03 10.34
C THR A 4 32.97 -7.30 10.12
N THR A 5 32.15 -7.05 11.12
CA THR A 5 30.69 -7.14 11.01
C THR A 5 30.29 -6.06 9.98
N GLN A 6 30.09 -6.47 8.74
CA GLN A 6 29.63 -5.57 7.68
C GLN A 6 28.26 -5.06 8.08
N ASP A 7 28.03 -3.76 7.97
CA ASP A 7 26.73 -3.15 8.24
C ASP A 7 25.67 -3.82 7.31
N PRO A 8 24.55 -4.31 7.85
CA PRO A 8 23.48 -4.91 7.04
C PRO A 8 23.02 -4.03 5.87
N ILE A 9 23.06 -2.69 6.03
CA ILE A 9 22.69 -1.74 4.98
C ILE A 9 23.72 -1.74 3.85
N ASP A 10 25.02 -1.77 4.16
CA ASP A 10 26.09 -1.83 3.15
C ASP A 10 26.04 -3.15 2.35
N ALA A 11 25.76 -4.25 3.06
CA ALA A 11 25.57 -5.56 2.42
C ALA A 11 24.33 -5.55 1.52
N ALA A 12 23.21 -5.00 1.99
CA ALA A 12 21.98 -4.86 1.23
C ALA A 12 22.18 -4.05 -0.06
N ALA A 13 22.87 -2.91 0.03
CA ALA A 13 23.18 -2.06 -1.14
C ALA A 13 24.06 -2.80 -2.16
N THR A 14 25.02 -3.62 -1.67
CA THR A 14 25.88 -4.42 -2.53
C THR A 14 25.08 -5.50 -3.31
N TRP A 15 24.15 -6.19 -2.63
CA TRP A 15 23.25 -7.14 -3.27
C TRP A 15 22.29 -6.47 -4.26
N HIS A 16 21.71 -5.34 -3.87
CA HIS A 16 20.77 -4.59 -4.70
C HIS A 16 21.40 -4.09 -6.00
N ALA A 17 22.64 -3.57 -5.95
CA ALA A 17 23.37 -3.11 -7.14
C ALA A 17 23.66 -4.23 -8.15
N ARG A 18 23.55 -5.51 -7.76
CA ARG A 18 23.80 -6.66 -8.62
C ARG A 18 22.54 -7.43 -9.01
N ILE A 19 21.36 -7.00 -8.57
CA ILE A 19 20.11 -7.75 -8.74
C ILE A 19 19.80 -8.07 -10.20
N ASP A 20 20.14 -7.16 -11.11
CA ASP A 20 19.93 -7.32 -12.57
C ASP A 20 21.16 -7.87 -13.30
N ALA A 21 22.23 -8.21 -12.59
CA ALA A 21 23.45 -8.74 -13.22
C ALA A 21 23.22 -10.17 -13.72
N PRO A 22 23.68 -10.51 -14.93
CA PRO A 22 23.47 -11.84 -15.51
C PRO A 22 24.19 -12.96 -14.72
N ASP A 23 25.16 -12.61 -13.88
CA ASP A 23 25.95 -13.48 -13.01
C ASP A 23 25.57 -13.35 -11.53
N MET A 24 24.35 -12.93 -11.23
CA MET A 24 23.84 -12.78 -9.86
C MET A 24 23.87 -14.10 -9.10
N ASP A 25 24.50 -14.09 -7.92
CA ASP A 25 24.51 -15.24 -7.01
C ASP A 25 23.20 -15.29 -6.18
N TRP A 26 22.17 -15.85 -6.77
CA TRP A 26 20.86 -15.98 -6.12
C TRP A 26 20.88 -16.89 -4.90
N ALA A 27 21.76 -17.89 -4.86
CA ALA A 27 21.88 -18.79 -3.71
C ALA A 27 22.50 -18.06 -2.52
N GLY A 28 23.64 -17.37 -2.73
CA GLY A 28 24.29 -16.58 -1.71
C GLY A 28 23.41 -15.42 -1.20
N PHE A 29 22.64 -14.81 -2.07
CA PHE A 29 21.67 -13.77 -1.68
C PHE A 29 20.56 -14.34 -0.78
N GLY A 30 20.01 -15.50 -1.12
CA GLY A 30 19.01 -16.19 -0.30
C GLY A 30 19.54 -16.55 1.07
N ASP A 31 20.73 -17.16 1.14
CA ASP A 31 21.40 -17.52 2.38
C ASP A 31 21.67 -16.28 3.26
N TRP A 32 22.05 -15.18 2.65
CA TRP A 32 22.25 -13.90 3.37
C TRP A 32 20.93 -13.35 3.95
N LEU A 33 19.83 -13.37 3.19
CA LEU A 33 18.52 -12.94 3.66
C LEU A 33 17.99 -13.78 4.84
N ASP A 34 18.29 -15.06 4.84
CA ASP A 34 17.82 -16.01 5.86
C ASP A 34 18.73 -16.06 7.10
N ALA A 35 19.98 -15.53 7.00
CA ALA A 35 20.95 -15.55 8.09
C ALA A 35 20.54 -14.65 9.27
N ASP A 36 19.88 -13.51 9.05
CA ASP A 36 19.41 -12.60 10.10
C ASP A 36 18.18 -11.80 9.63
N PRO A 37 17.11 -11.67 10.45
CA PRO A 37 15.94 -10.88 10.10
C PRO A 37 16.24 -9.41 9.76
N SER A 38 17.32 -8.84 10.29
CA SER A 38 17.75 -7.46 10.00
C SER A 38 18.23 -7.29 8.55
N HIS A 39 18.73 -8.35 7.91
CA HIS A 39 19.19 -8.33 6.52
C HIS A 39 18.03 -8.08 5.56
N ARG A 40 16.90 -8.72 5.80
CA ARG A 40 15.69 -8.51 5.01
C ARG A 40 15.18 -7.07 5.14
N ALA A 41 15.10 -6.55 6.38
CA ALA A 41 14.68 -5.17 6.62
C ALA A 41 15.62 -4.15 5.97
N ALA A 42 16.94 -4.39 6.00
CA ALA A 42 17.92 -3.54 5.34
C ALA A 42 17.75 -3.57 3.81
N TYR A 43 17.57 -4.76 3.23
CA TYR A 43 17.36 -4.91 1.79
C TYR A 43 16.08 -4.22 1.31
N ASP A 44 14.97 -4.42 2.03
CA ASP A 44 13.68 -3.79 1.72
C ASP A 44 13.79 -2.25 1.74
N SER A 45 14.57 -1.69 2.69
CA SER A 45 14.79 -0.25 2.76
C SER A 45 15.54 0.30 1.54
N ILE A 46 16.56 -0.42 1.05
CA ILE A 46 17.31 -0.03 -0.17
C ILE A 46 16.42 -0.14 -1.41
N ALA A 47 15.66 -1.23 -1.55
CA ALA A 47 14.77 -1.43 -2.68
C ALA A 47 13.65 -0.36 -2.76
N LEU A 48 13.11 0.06 -1.60
CA LEU A 48 12.15 1.15 -1.53
C LEU A 48 12.76 2.49 -1.95
N LEU A 49 13.98 2.79 -1.49
CA LEU A 49 14.69 4.02 -1.86
C LEU A 49 14.96 4.06 -3.38
N ASP A 50 15.39 2.95 -3.97
CA ASP A 50 15.62 2.86 -5.41
C ASP A 50 14.32 3.08 -6.21
N ALA A 51 13.22 2.48 -5.77
CA ALA A 51 11.90 2.68 -6.37
C ALA A 51 11.42 4.14 -6.27
N GLU A 52 11.69 4.85 -5.17
CA GLU A 52 11.39 6.27 -5.00
C GLU A 52 12.22 7.14 -5.96
N ILE A 53 13.53 6.86 -6.07
CA ILE A 53 14.43 7.54 -7.01
C ILE A 53 13.96 7.32 -8.46
N ALA A 54 13.63 6.08 -8.82
CA ALA A 54 13.13 5.75 -10.15
C ALA A 54 11.81 6.47 -10.47
N ALA A 55 10.91 6.58 -9.51
CA ALA A 55 9.65 7.32 -9.66
C ALA A 55 9.87 8.83 -9.82
N ALA A 56 10.90 9.40 -9.18
CA ALA A 56 11.25 10.80 -9.27
C ALA A 56 12.12 11.15 -10.51
N ALA A 57 12.71 10.15 -11.18
CA ALA A 57 13.64 10.33 -12.30
C ALA A 57 13.08 11.21 -13.43
N PRO A 58 11.80 11.12 -13.87
CA PRO A 58 11.26 12.01 -14.91
C PRO A 58 11.21 13.47 -14.47
N ALA A 59 10.90 13.74 -13.21
CA ALA A 59 10.86 15.10 -12.66
C ALA A 59 12.28 15.68 -12.53
N ILE A 60 13.24 14.86 -12.10
CA ILE A 60 14.66 15.24 -12.01
C ILE A 60 15.23 15.52 -13.42
N ALA A 61 14.91 14.67 -14.39
CA ALA A 61 15.35 14.87 -15.79
C ALA A 61 14.83 16.17 -16.39
N ALA A 62 13.62 16.59 -16.02
CA ALA A 62 13.04 17.86 -16.47
C ALA A 62 13.71 19.10 -15.85
N LEU A 63 14.42 18.96 -14.73
CA LEU A 63 15.14 20.03 -14.04
C LEU A 63 16.61 20.16 -14.48
N LEU A 64 17.16 19.15 -15.15
CA LEU A 64 18.52 19.19 -15.65
C LEU A 64 18.57 19.99 -16.97
N PRO A 65 19.51 20.94 -17.11
CA PRO A 65 19.68 21.62 -18.38
C PRO A 65 20.06 20.59 -19.45
N ALA A 66 19.40 20.65 -20.60
CA ALA A 66 19.74 19.81 -21.75
C ALA A 66 21.21 20.11 -22.15
N ASN A 67 22.12 19.22 -21.81
CA ASN A 67 23.48 19.27 -22.34
C ASN A 67 23.41 18.82 -23.80
N ASP A 68 23.53 19.78 -24.69
CA ASP A 68 23.61 19.58 -26.11
C ASP A 68 25.06 19.18 -26.49
N ASP A 69 25.58 18.09 -25.91
CA ASP A 69 26.83 17.50 -26.30
C ASP A 69 26.55 16.42 -27.36
N GLY A 70 26.67 16.81 -28.61
CA GLY A 70 26.49 16.00 -29.79
C GLY A 70 27.36 14.74 -29.75
N VAL A 71 26.79 13.63 -29.34
CA VAL A 71 27.32 12.31 -29.64
C VAL A 71 26.74 11.87 -30.96
N SER A 72 27.57 11.94 -32.00
CA SER A 72 27.28 11.49 -33.36
C SER A 72 27.04 10.00 -33.35
N ASP A 73 25.80 9.60 -33.49
CA ASP A 73 25.34 8.22 -33.66
C ASP A 73 25.77 7.73 -35.06
N HIS A 74 26.83 6.93 -35.13
CA HIS A 74 27.25 6.23 -36.33
C HIS A 74 26.36 5.03 -36.54
N ALA A 75 25.25 5.20 -37.24
CA ALA A 75 24.45 4.11 -37.76
C ALA A 75 25.19 3.36 -38.87
N PRO A 76 25.26 2.01 -38.86
CA PRO A 76 25.84 1.25 -39.95
C PRO A 76 24.96 1.31 -41.21
N PRO A 77 25.54 1.27 -42.43
CA PRO A 77 24.80 1.51 -43.65
C PRO A 77 23.86 0.34 -43.98
N ALA A 78 22.62 0.68 -44.22
CA ALA A 78 21.60 -0.23 -44.71
C ALA A 78 21.93 -0.66 -46.14
N ARG A 79 22.14 -1.97 -46.36
CA ARG A 79 22.26 -2.56 -47.70
C ARG A 79 20.91 -2.58 -48.37
N SER A 80 20.78 -1.75 -49.41
CA SER A 80 19.65 -1.75 -50.34
C SER A 80 19.67 -2.96 -51.23
N THR A 81 18.72 -3.87 -51.09
CA THR A 81 18.41 -4.88 -52.11
C THR A 81 17.16 -4.46 -52.86
N ARG A 82 17.41 -3.87 -54.03
CA ARG A 82 16.36 -3.62 -55.02
C ARG A 82 15.98 -4.93 -55.65
N TRP A 83 14.74 -5.39 -55.47
CA TRP A 83 14.11 -6.37 -56.34
C TRP A 83 12.86 -5.76 -56.95
N ARG A 84 13.01 -5.53 -58.24
CA ARG A 84 11.91 -5.11 -59.14
C ARG A 84 11.11 -6.33 -59.52
N TRP A 85 9.80 -6.38 -59.27
CA TRP A 85 8.84 -7.14 -60.04
C TRP A 85 7.69 -6.23 -60.42
N MET A 86 7.61 -5.91 -61.73
CA MET A 86 6.43 -5.45 -62.39
C MET A 86 5.53 -6.68 -62.65
N ALA A 87 4.28 -6.62 -62.25
CA ALA A 87 3.19 -7.38 -62.91
C ALA A 87 1.90 -6.61 -62.76
N THR A 88 1.38 -6.21 -63.89
CA THR A 88 0.09 -5.65 -64.17
C THR A 88 -1.03 -6.64 -63.85
N GLY A 89 -2.14 -6.17 -63.23
CA GLY A 89 -3.33 -6.96 -62.98
C GLY A 89 -4.46 -6.13 -62.42
N THR A 90 -5.25 -5.54 -63.28
CA THR A 90 -6.55 -4.92 -62.98
C THR A 90 -7.56 -6.00 -62.55
N GLY A 91 -8.11 -5.87 -61.33
CA GLY A 91 -9.23 -6.67 -60.87
C GLY A 91 -9.20 -6.96 -59.38
N GLY A 92 -9.80 -6.14 -58.53
CA GLY A 92 -9.87 -6.44 -57.11
C GLY A 92 -10.39 -5.34 -56.18
N ALA A 93 -11.25 -4.47 -56.69
CA ALA A 93 -11.79 -3.37 -55.86
C ALA A 93 -12.99 -3.73 -54.96
N LEU A 94 -13.39 -5.01 -54.90
CA LEU A 94 -14.55 -5.46 -54.11
C LEU A 94 -14.22 -6.39 -52.93
N ALA A 95 -12.96 -6.84 -52.78
CA ALA A 95 -12.57 -7.69 -51.66
C ALA A 95 -11.97 -6.91 -50.46
N ALA A 96 -11.62 -5.64 -50.65
CA ALA A 96 -11.02 -4.82 -49.56
C ALA A 96 -12.07 -4.26 -48.59
N GLY A 97 -13.36 -4.21 -48.99
CA GLY A 97 -14.45 -3.67 -48.14
C GLY A 97 -14.92 -4.65 -47.04
N LEU A 98 -14.76 -5.96 -47.26
CA LEU A 98 -15.24 -6.96 -46.30
C LEU A 98 -14.19 -7.39 -45.30
N ALA A 99 -12.92 -7.22 -45.60
CA ALA A 99 -11.81 -7.47 -44.67
C ALA A 99 -11.64 -6.37 -43.61
N LEU A 100 -12.09 -5.14 -43.90
CA LEU A 100 -12.08 -4.03 -42.94
C LEU A 100 -13.24 -4.10 -41.92
N LEU A 101 -14.25 -4.92 -42.16
CA LEU A 101 -15.37 -5.15 -41.25
C LEU A 101 -15.12 -6.32 -40.28
N LEU A 102 -14.10 -7.15 -40.53
CA LEU A 102 -13.71 -8.27 -39.68
C LEU A 102 -12.43 -7.99 -38.88
N ILE A 103 -11.69 -6.93 -39.22
CA ILE A 103 -10.63 -6.38 -38.38
C ILE A 103 -11.24 -5.17 -37.66
N GLY A 104 -12.21 -5.44 -36.79
CA GLY A 104 -12.56 -4.49 -35.75
C GLY A 104 -11.29 -4.16 -35.00
N PRO A 105 -11.08 -2.90 -34.58
CA PRO A 105 -9.85 -2.51 -33.90
C PRO A 105 -9.73 -3.32 -32.60
N THR A 106 -8.96 -4.40 -32.64
CA THR A 106 -8.39 -5.01 -31.45
C THR A 106 -7.28 -4.12 -30.91
N LEU A 107 -7.51 -2.82 -30.93
CA LEU A 107 -6.90 -1.87 -30.03
C LEU A 107 -7.67 -1.98 -28.71
N SER A 108 -7.75 -3.20 -28.16
CA SER A 108 -7.88 -3.38 -26.73
C SER A 108 -6.56 -2.82 -26.17
N GLY A 109 -6.51 -1.51 -26.01
CA GLY A 109 -5.72 -0.98 -24.92
C GLY A 109 -6.09 -1.85 -23.74
N SER A 110 -5.13 -2.36 -23.01
CA SER A 110 -5.37 -3.01 -21.74
C SER A 110 -6.03 -1.96 -20.86
N ASP A 111 -7.36 -1.85 -20.96
CA ASP A 111 -8.18 -1.20 -19.96
C ASP A 111 -7.85 -2.00 -18.69
N ALA A 112 -7.02 -1.42 -17.85
CA ALA A 112 -6.68 -1.99 -16.56
C ALA A 112 -8.03 -2.18 -15.85
N SER A 113 -8.57 -3.40 -15.91
CA SER A 113 -9.88 -3.69 -15.35
C SER A 113 -9.82 -3.40 -13.85
N VAL A 114 -10.58 -2.43 -13.39
CA VAL A 114 -10.70 -2.11 -11.97
C VAL A 114 -11.66 -3.12 -11.35
N GLN A 115 -11.16 -3.90 -10.40
CA GLN A 115 -11.97 -4.83 -9.63
C GLN A 115 -12.27 -4.21 -8.26
N THR A 116 -13.56 -4.10 -7.92
CA THR A 116 -13.97 -3.58 -6.61
C THR A 116 -14.39 -4.73 -5.70
N TYR A 117 -13.84 -4.72 -4.49
CA TYR A 117 -14.15 -5.63 -3.41
C TYR A 117 -14.80 -4.86 -2.26
N ALA A 118 -15.93 -5.34 -1.76
CA ALA A 118 -16.61 -4.77 -0.61
C ALA A 118 -16.95 -5.85 0.39
N THR A 119 -17.04 -5.47 1.67
CA THR A 119 -17.48 -6.30 2.78
C THR A 119 -18.56 -5.58 3.56
N ASP A 120 -19.52 -6.34 4.08
CA ASP A 120 -20.53 -5.84 5.01
C ASP A 120 -19.98 -5.74 6.43
N ALA A 121 -20.70 -5.10 7.34
CA ALA A 121 -20.34 -4.96 8.76
C ALA A 121 -20.22 -6.31 9.51
N GLY A 122 -20.67 -7.41 8.92
CA GLY A 122 -20.61 -8.75 9.52
C GLY A 122 -19.46 -9.66 9.04
N ASN A 123 -18.88 -9.36 7.86
CA ASN A 123 -18.02 -10.28 7.14
C ASN A 123 -16.65 -9.69 6.80
N THR A 124 -15.62 -10.53 6.82
CA THR A 124 -14.31 -10.25 6.25
C THR A 124 -14.18 -10.96 4.88
N ARG A 125 -13.25 -10.54 4.04
CA ARG A 125 -13.02 -11.17 2.73
C ARG A 125 -11.53 -11.36 2.47
N ALA A 126 -11.13 -12.58 2.11
CA ALA A 126 -9.78 -12.86 1.61
C ALA A 126 -9.77 -12.77 0.08
N VAL A 127 -8.73 -12.18 -0.47
CA VAL A 127 -8.49 -11.99 -1.91
C VAL A 127 -7.03 -12.35 -2.19
N THR A 128 -6.81 -13.16 -3.22
CA THR A 128 -5.46 -13.38 -3.76
C THR A 128 -5.28 -12.48 -4.97
N LEU A 129 -4.24 -11.67 -4.96
CA LEU A 129 -3.88 -10.77 -6.05
C LEU A 129 -3.23 -11.56 -7.20
N ALA A 130 -3.17 -10.96 -8.38
CA ALA A 130 -2.62 -11.60 -9.57
C ALA A 130 -1.14 -12.00 -9.44
N ASP A 131 -0.41 -11.32 -8.54
CA ASP A 131 1.00 -11.59 -8.24
C ASP A 131 1.21 -12.70 -7.19
N GLY A 132 0.14 -13.25 -6.65
CA GLY A 132 0.17 -14.24 -5.59
C GLY A 132 0.21 -13.64 -4.17
N SER A 133 0.26 -12.31 -4.04
CA SER A 133 0.10 -11.65 -2.75
C SER A 133 -1.30 -11.86 -2.17
N ALA A 134 -1.42 -11.90 -0.86
CA ALA A 134 -2.70 -12.06 -0.18
C ALA A 134 -3.16 -10.73 0.43
N MET A 135 -4.43 -10.40 0.22
CA MET A 135 -5.11 -9.29 0.86
C MET A 135 -6.32 -9.80 1.63
N ARG A 136 -6.52 -9.34 2.85
CA ARG A 136 -7.73 -9.62 3.64
C ARG A 136 -8.40 -8.29 3.97
N LEU A 137 -9.65 -8.14 3.58
CA LEU A 137 -10.50 -7.01 3.90
C LEU A 137 -11.19 -7.24 5.23
N ASP A 138 -11.19 -6.22 6.08
CA ASP A 138 -11.99 -6.19 7.30
C ASP A 138 -13.47 -5.92 6.99
N ARG A 139 -14.30 -5.95 8.01
CA ARG A 139 -15.73 -5.62 7.93
C ARG A 139 -15.92 -4.17 7.51
N GLY A 140 -16.98 -3.92 6.75
CA GLY A 140 -17.33 -2.57 6.31
C GLY A 140 -16.27 -1.92 5.43
N SER A 141 -15.51 -2.70 4.66
CA SER A 141 -14.41 -2.18 3.84
C SER A 141 -14.79 -2.13 2.37
N ARG A 142 -14.24 -1.13 1.67
CA ARG A 142 -14.34 -0.99 0.21
C ARG A 142 -12.97 -0.73 -0.38
N VAL A 143 -12.54 -1.65 -1.25
CA VAL A 143 -11.21 -1.63 -1.87
C VAL A 143 -11.36 -1.85 -3.36
N SER A 144 -10.68 -1.05 -4.16
CA SER A 144 -10.54 -1.26 -5.61
C SER A 144 -9.09 -1.65 -5.94
N VAL A 145 -8.95 -2.58 -6.89
CA VAL A 145 -7.67 -3.05 -7.41
C VAL A 145 -7.67 -2.79 -8.90
N SER A 146 -6.78 -1.93 -9.39
CA SER A 146 -6.54 -1.74 -10.81
C SER A 146 -5.46 -2.70 -11.28
N GLY A 147 -5.75 -3.37 -12.41
CA GLY A 147 -4.78 -4.25 -13.06
C GLY A 147 -3.65 -3.46 -13.73
N GLY A 148 -2.61 -4.17 -14.16
CA GLY A 148 -1.46 -3.61 -14.86
C GLY A 148 -0.16 -4.22 -14.36
N THR A 149 0.96 -3.75 -14.89
CA THR A 149 2.31 -4.18 -14.46
C THR A 149 2.62 -3.74 -13.02
N THR A 150 2.04 -2.62 -12.58
CA THR A 150 2.10 -2.14 -11.19
C THR A 150 0.66 -2.00 -10.68
N PRO A 151 0.13 -2.96 -9.94
CA PRO A 151 -1.23 -2.87 -9.43
C PRO A 151 -1.35 -1.74 -8.41
N LEU A 152 -2.38 -0.91 -8.57
CA LEU A 152 -2.77 0.10 -7.59
C LEU A 152 -3.96 -0.41 -6.81
N ILE A 153 -3.84 -0.45 -5.50
CA ILE A 153 -4.92 -0.80 -4.58
C ILE A 153 -5.38 0.47 -3.89
N GLU A 154 -6.65 0.79 -4.01
CA GLU A 154 -7.23 1.96 -3.35
C GLU A 154 -8.20 1.51 -2.26
N ILE A 155 -7.95 1.91 -1.02
CA ILE A 155 -8.83 1.70 0.12
C ILE A 155 -9.68 2.96 0.27
N ALA A 156 -10.90 2.91 -0.27
CA ALA A 156 -11.83 4.03 -0.18
C ALA A 156 -12.37 4.22 1.25
N ASP A 157 -12.64 3.11 1.94
CA ASP A 157 -13.07 3.10 3.35
C ASP A 157 -12.83 1.72 3.96
N GLY A 158 -12.57 1.66 5.27
CA GLY A 158 -12.39 0.44 6.03
C GLY A 158 -10.94 0.07 6.30
N ALA A 159 -10.63 -1.24 6.29
CA ALA A 159 -9.28 -1.74 6.56
C ALA A 159 -8.94 -2.96 5.70
N ALA A 160 -7.66 -3.07 5.37
CA ALA A 160 -7.12 -4.25 4.73
C ALA A 160 -5.76 -4.62 5.34
N SER A 161 -5.49 -5.92 5.44
CA SER A 161 -4.16 -6.45 5.74
C SER A 161 -3.59 -7.10 4.48
N PHE A 162 -2.29 -6.95 4.32
CA PHE A 162 -1.54 -7.41 3.16
C PHE A 162 -0.44 -8.36 3.62
N SER A 163 -0.27 -9.45 2.87
CA SER A 163 0.92 -10.29 2.91
C SER A 163 1.47 -10.31 1.49
N VAL A 164 2.42 -9.43 1.25
CA VAL A 164 2.95 -9.17 -0.09
C VAL A 164 4.09 -10.13 -0.36
N ARG A 165 4.02 -10.78 -1.52
CA ARG A 165 5.11 -11.62 -2.00
C ARG A 165 6.30 -10.72 -2.32
N HIS A 166 7.44 -11.01 -1.68
CA HIS A 166 8.67 -10.26 -1.93
C HIS A 166 9.09 -10.36 -3.40
N ASP A 167 9.17 -9.20 -4.05
CA ASP A 167 9.61 -9.07 -5.43
C ASP A 167 10.21 -7.67 -5.63
N PRO A 168 11.55 -7.53 -5.54
CA PRO A 168 12.21 -6.23 -5.64
C PRO A 168 12.06 -5.56 -7.01
N SER A 169 11.67 -6.32 -8.05
CA SER A 169 11.40 -5.75 -9.38
C SER A 169 10.04 -5.07 -9.48
N ARG A 170 9.19 -5.18 -8.45
CA ARG A 170 7.83 -4.62 -8.43
C ARG A 170 7.52 -3.95 -7.12
N THR A 171 6.93 -2.78 -7.20
CA THR A 171 6.40 -2.04 -6.05
C THR A 171 4.88 -2.19 -6.02
N LEU A 172 4.32 -2.71 -4.93
CA LEU A 172 2.89 -2.62 -4.67
C LEU A 172 2.57 -1.24 -4.13
N ILE A 173 1.55 -0.59 -4.69
CA ILE A 173 1.09 0.70 -4.20
C ILE A 173 -0.31 0.54 -3.61
N VAL A 174 -0.44 0.87 -2.33
CA VAL A 174 -1.73 0.98 -1.64
C VAL A 174 -2.02 2.45 -1.36
N ARG A 175 -3.13 2.94 -1.89
CA ARG A 175 -3.60 4.31 -1.67
C ARG A 175 -4.70 4.36 -0.64
N ALA A 176 -4.60 5.28 0.31
CA ALA A 176 -5.61 5.50 1.32
C ALA A 176 -5.63 6.98 1.74
N GLY A 177 -6.79 7.63 1.66
CA GLY A 177 -7.03 8.98 2.18
C GLY A 177 -6.03 10.05 1.72
N GLY A 178 -5.52 9.98 0.48
CA GLY A 178 -4.56 10.92 -0.07
C GLY A 178 -3.09 10.58 0.20
N TYR A 179 -2.80 9.37 0.68
CA TYR A 179 -1.44 8.85 0.89
C TYR A 179 -1.20 7.60 0.06
N ASP A 180 0.01 7.47 -0.48
CA ASP A 180 0.52 6.27 -1.14
C ASP A 180 1.42 5.51 -0.16
N ILE A 181 1.12 4.24 0.05
CA ILE A 181 1.90 3.28 0.82
C ILE A 181 2.57 2.37 -0.20
N ARG A 182 3.90 2.40 -0.29
CA ARG A 182 4.72 1.62 -1.21
C ARG A 182 5.40 0.48 -0.49
N ASP A 183 5.36 -0.68 -1.11
CA ASP A 183 5.83 -1.93 -0.56
C ASP A 183 6.45 -2.84 -1.62
N VAL A 184 7.47 -3.62 -1.24
CA VAL A 184 8.18 -4.59 -2.10
C VAL A 184 8.20 -6.01 -1.54
N GLY A 185 7.54 -6.27 -0.38
CA GLY A 185 7.49 -7.62 0.19
C GLY A 185 7.39 -7.67 1.70
N THR A 186 6.28 -7.19 2.24
CA THR A 186 6.03 -7.00 3.67
C THR A 186 4.73 -7.65 4.14
N ARG A 187 4.55 -7.70 5.45
CA ARG A 187 3.26 -7.95 6.08
C ARG A 187 2.84 -6.70 6.85
N PHE A 188 1.78 -6.05 6.40
CA PHE A 188 1.30 -4.79 6.97
C PHE A 188 -0.22 -4.67 6.91
N ALA A 189 -0.76 -3.69 7.61
CA ALA A 189 -2.18 -3.35 7.60
C ALA A 189 -2.38 -1.86 7.38
N VAL A 190 -3.42 -1.52 6.62
CA VAL A 190 -3.84 -0.14 6.38
C VAL A 190 -5.30 0.01 6.80
N VAL A 191 -5.59 1.07 7.52
CA VAL A 191 -6.93 1.50 7.91
C VAL A 191 -7.18 2.88 7.33
N ASN A 192 -8.31 3.05 6.66
CA ASN A 192 -8.85 4.34 6.23
C ASN A 192 -10.28 4.44 6.75
N ALA A 193 -10.49 5.09 7.86
CA ALA A 193 -11.80 5.18 8.50
C ALA A 193 -12.02 6.54 9.15
N GLN A 194 -13.22 7.12 8.94
CA GLN A 194 -13.63 8.41 9.49
C GLN A 194 -12.58 9.54 9.25
N GLY A 195 -11.99 9.59 8.06
CA GLY A 195 -10.97 10.57 7.69
C GLY A 195 -9.62 10.38 8.40
N ARG A 196 -9.38 9.24 9.03
CA ARG A 196 -8.09 8.90 9.65
C ARG A 196 -7.45 7.73 8.93
N ILE A 197 -6.14 7.80 8.79
CA ILE A 197 -5.34 6.76 8.16
C ILE A 197 -4.41 6.18 9.20
N SER A 198 -4.30 4.86 9.21
CA SER A 198 -3.31 4.16 10.02
C SER A 198 -2.60 3.11 9.17
N VAL A 199 -1.28 3.10 9.25
CA VAL A 199 -0.42 2.09 8.61
C VAL A 199 0.41 1.43 9.68
N ALA A 200 0.36 0.11 9.79
CA ALA A 200 1.13 -0.67 10.77
C ALA A 200 1.85 -1.82 10.08
N VAL A 201 3.11 -2.04 10.44
CA VAL A 201 4.00 -3.04 9.80
C VAL A 201 4.27 -4.18 10.78
N ALA A 202 3.97 -5.41 10.37
CA ALA A 202 4.28 -6.64 11.09
C ALA A 202 5.65 -7.21 10.71
N GLU A 203 5.99 -7.17 9.41
CA GLU A 203 7.26 -7.70 8.86
C GLU A 203 7.70 -6.82 7.69
N GLY A 204 9.02 -6.63 7.54
CA GLY A 204 9.62 -5.82 6.47
C GLY A 204 9.51 -4.31 6.70
N SER A 205 9.39 -3.54 5.63
CA SER A 205 9.26 -2.09 5.67
C SER A 205 8.35 -1.54 4.56
N VAL A 206 7.65 -0.45 4.85
CA VAL A 206 6.83 0.29 3.88
C VAL A 206 7.18 1.77 3.90
N SER A 207 7.08 2.43 2.75
CA SER A 207 7.20 3.89 2.62
C SER A 207 5.80 4.51 2.53
N VAL A 208 5.53 5.54 3.33
CA VAL A 208 4.27 6.29 3.35
C VAL A 208 4.54 7.73 2.93
N ALA A 209 3.92 8.18 1.86
CA ALA A 209 4.06 9.54 1.33
C ALA A 209 2.70 10.12 0.93
N PRO A 210 2.51 11.44 0.96
CA PRO A 210 1.35 12.07 0.33
C PRO A 210 1.26 11.68 -1.15
N HIS A 211 0.04 11.43 -1.64
CA HIS A 211 -0.18 11.09 -3.05
C HIS A 211 0.15 12.26 -3.99
N VAL A 212 -0.11 13.48 -3.55
CA VAL A 212 0.27 14.71 -4.27
C VAL A 212 1.64 15.12 -3.74
N ASP A 213 2.59 15.30 -4.65
CA ASP A 213 3.93 15.80 -4.30
C ASP A 213 3.82 17.28 -3.93
N ASP A 214 3.73 17.54 -2.63
CA ASP A 214 3.71 18.88 -2.03
C ASP A 214 5.07 19.24 -1.40
N GLY A 215 6.13 18.47 -1.73
CA GLY A 215 7.46 18.60 -1.13
C GLY A 215 7.58 17.93 0.25
N SER A 216 6.54 17.23 0.72
CA SER A 216 6.60 16.46 1.96
C SER A 216 7.50 15.24 1.80
N THR A 217 8.30 14.96 2.83
CA THR A 217 9.17 13.79 2.86
C THR A 217 8.37 12.51 3.12
N SER A 218 8.76 11.42 2.46
CA SER A 218 8.24 10.10 2.77
C SER A 218 8.63 9.65 4.19
N THR A 219 7.80 8.83 4.80
CA THR A 219 8.05 8.24 6.11
C THR A 219 8.18 6.73 5.96
N THR A 220 9.36 6.19 6.20
CA THR A 220 9.57 4.74 6.23
C THR A 220 9.16 4.17 7.58
N LEU A 221 8.37 3.09 7.55
CA LEU A 221 7.97 2.30 8.71
C LEU A 221 8.57 0.92 8.60
N THR A 222 9.14 0.43 9.69
CA THR A 222 9.67 -0.93 9.82
C THR A 222 8.80 -1.78 10.72
N ALA A 223 9.07 -3.09 10.78
CA ALA A 223 8.36 -4.02 11.65
C ALA A 223 8.20 -3.48 13.09
N GLY A 224 7.01 -3.59 13.67
CA GLY A 224 6.68 -3.08 15.00
C GLY A 224 6.40 -1.57 15.04
N GLN A 225 6.27 -0.90 13.91
CA GLN A 225 5.90 0.52 13.84
C GLN A 225 4.50 0.71 13.26
N ARG A 226 3.82 1.72 13.78
CA ARG A 226 2.52 2.21 13.31
C ARG A 226 2.60 3.73 13.11
N LEU A 227 2.04 4.22 12.03
CA LEU A 227 1.83 5.63 11.73
C LEU A 227 0.33 5.92 11.69
N ASP A 228 -0.14 6.81 12.56
CA ASP A 228 -1.50 7.31 12.56
C ASP A 228 -1.50 8.74 11.99
N ILE A 229 -2.30 8.99 10.96
CA ILE A 229 -2.38 10.26 10.25
C ILE A 229 -3.81 10.79 10.35
N ASP A 230 -3.93 12.06 10.70
CA ASP A 230 -5.16 12.81 10.58
C ASP A 230 -5.03 13.82 9.42
N PRO A 231 -5.57 13.51 8.22
CA PRO A 231 -5.40 14.37 7.05
C PRO A 231 -6.02 15.74 7.21
N ALA A 232 -7.03 15.90 8.06
CA ALA A 232 -7.71 17.19 8.29
C ALA A 232 -6.82 18.19 9.05
N THR A 233 -5.93 17.68 9.91
CA THR A 233 -5.02 18.51 10.71
C THR A 233 -3.56 18.43 10.25
N GLY A 234 -3.22 17.47 9.37
CA GLY A 234 -1.85 17.17 8.95
C GLY A 234 -0.99 16.52 10.06
N ILE A 235 -1.61 16.14 11.19
CA ILE A 235 -0.87 15.53 12.30
C ILE A 235 -0.60 14.06 11.98
N ALA A 236 0.69 13.70 11.98
CA ALA A 236 1.16 12.32 11.87
C ALA A 236 1.88 11.90 13.16
N ALA A 237 1.45 10.78 13.74
CA ALA A 237 2.03 10.26 14.98
C ALA A 237 2.57 8.84 14.76
N ARG A 238 3.87 8.64 14.97
CA ARG A 238 4.49 7.31 14.94
C ARG A 238 4.45 6.69 16.33
N ARG A 239 4.12 5.40 16.40
CA ARG A 239 4.05 4.60 17.63
C ARG A 239 4.72 3.26 17.42
N THR A 240 5.22 2.66 18.51
CA THR A 240 5.62 1.25 18.53
C THR A 240 4.38 0.40 18.83
N VAL A 241 4.24 -0.72 18.10
CA VAL A 241 3.19 -1.72 18.31
C VAL A 241 3.82 -3.11 18.30
N ALA A 242 3.21 -4.07 18.96
CA ALA A 242 3.65 -5.46 18.83
C ALA A 242 3.41 -5.91 17.37
N PRO A 243 4.39 -6.54 16.68
CA PRO A 243 4.18 -7.05 15.32
C PRO A 243 3.01 -8.03 15.23
N THR A 244 2.72 -8.76 16.33
CA THR A 244 1.59 -9.68 16.44
C THR A 244 0.24 -8.98 16.54
N SER A 245 0.20 -7.68 16.93
CA SER A 245 -1.04 -6.91 17.00
C SER A 245 -1.39 -6.18 15.71
N VAL A 246 -0.50 -6.26 14.70
CA VAL A 246 -0.79 -5.74 13.37
C VAL A 246 -1.87 -6.61 12.72
N ALA A 247 -3.04 -6.01 12.42
CA ALA A 247 -4.21 -6.70 11.91
C ALA A 247 -4.87 -7.72 12.88
N ASP A 248 -4.84 -7.49 14.19
CA ASP A 248 -5.49 -8.31 15.23
C ASP A 248 -6.99 -8.52 14.99
N TRP A 249 -7.62 -7.62 14.23
CA TRP A 249 -9.01 -7.76 13.81
C TRP A 249 -9.26 -9.04 13.00
N THR A 250 -8.22 -9.62 12.37
CA THR A 250 -8.35 -10.93 11.69
C THR A 250 -8.63 -12.07 12.66
N ASP A 251 -8.21 -11.89 13.92
CA ASP A 251 -8.42 -12.81 15.03
C ASP A 251 -9.60 -12.40 15.92
N GLY A 252 -10.39 -11.40 15.48
CA GLY A 252 -11.56 -10.90 16.19
C GLY A 252 -11.23 -10.04 17.39
N ARG A 253 -10.05 -9.44 17.46
CA ARG A 253 -9.59 -8.58 18.55
C ARG A 253 -9.12 -7.23 18.02
N LEU A 254 -9.12 -6.23 18.90
CA LEU A 254 -8.48 -4.93 18.67
C LEU A 254 -7.63 -4.63 19.90
N ASP A 255 -6.34 -4.52 19.73
CA ASP A 255 -5.38 -4.28 20.81
C ASP A 255 -4.90 -2.83 20.78
N TYR A 256 -4.94 -2.17 21.93
CA TYR A 256 -4.59 -0.75 22.09
C TYR A 256 -3.63 -0.56 23.27
N ASP A 257 -2.61 0.26 23.06
CA ASP A 257 -1.69 0.73 24.07
C ASP A 257 -1.63 2.26 24.06
N GLY A 258 -2.27 2.90 25.05
CA GLY A 258 -2.32 4.35 25.17
C GLY A 258 -2.98 5.06 23.97
N ALA A 259 -3.92 4.40 23.27
CA ALA A 259 -4.53 4.96 22.08
C ALA A 259 -5.53 6.07 22.43
N PRO A 260 -5.51 7.23 21.74
CA PRO A 260 -6.55 8.27 21.92
C PRO A 260 -7.94 7.70 21.61
N LEU A 261 -8.93 8.05 22.44
CA LEU A 261 -10.31 7.57 22.25
C LEU A 261 -10.88 7.84 20.85
N PRO A 262 -10.64 8.99 20.20
CA PRO A 262 -11.08 9.21 18.82
C PRO A 262 -10.54 8.18 17.83
N LEU A 263 -9.29 7.70 17.99
CA LEU A 263 -8.72 6.64 17.16
C LEU A 263 -9.43 5.30 17.43
N VAL A 264 -9.60 4.94 18.70
CA VAL A 264 -10.32 3.71 19.09
C VAL A 264 -11.73 3.71 18.53
N VAL A 265 -12.44 4.84 18.62
CA VAL A 265 -13.83 4.97 18.12
C VAL A 265 -13.86 4.91 16.59
N ALA A 266 -12.90 5.50 15.89
CA ALA A 266 -12.78 5.37 14.44
C ALA A 266 -12.59 3.90 14.03
N ASP A 267 -11.75 3.16 14.73
CA ASP A 267 -11.55 1.73 14.49
C ASP A 267 -12.81 0.90 14.74
N ILE A 268 -13.49 1.10 15.89
CA ILE A 268 -14.68 0.30 16.22
C ILE A 268 -15.92 0.70 15.41
N SER A 269 -15.92 1.87 14.78
CA SER A 269 -17.05 2.32 13.94
C SER A 269 -17.33 1.39 12.76
N ARG A 270 -16.30 0.67 12.27
CA ARG A 270 -16.42 -0.32 11.20
C ARG A 270 -17.29 -1.52 11.58
N TYR A 271 -17.41 -1.78 12.88
CA TYR A 271 -18.21 -2.87 13.46
C TYR A 271 -19.55 -2.40 14.00
N ALA A 272 -19.73 -1.08 14.12
CA ALA A 272 -20.96 -0.50 14.64
C ALA A 272 -22.02 -0.38 13.53
N ARG A 273 -23.27 -0.69 13.87
CA ARG A 273 -24.41 -0.50 12.95
C ARG A 273 -24.92 0.94 12.90
N THR A 274 -24.45 1.77 13.80
CA THR A 274 -24.87 3.17 13.98
C THR A 274 -23.62 4.04 13.98
N PRO A 275 -23.61 5.19 13.30
CA PRO A 275 -22.49 6.12 13.33
C PRO A 275 -22.12 6.49 14.77
N LEU A 276 -20.81 6.58 15.04
CA LEU A 276 -20.24 6.93 16.35
C LEU A 276 -19.53 8.28 16.23
N VAL A 277 -19.76 9.17 17.20
CA VAL A 277 -19.09 10.47 17.28
C VAL A 277 -18.54 10.67 18.69
N VAL A 278 -17.27 11.05 18.79
CA VAL A 278 -16.63 11.41 20.06
C VAL A 278 -16.86 12.90 20.31
N ASP A 279 -17.50 13.21 21.43
CA ASP A 279 -17.66 14.58 21.87
C ASP A 279 -16.30 15.17 22.33
N PRO A 280 -16.05 16.49 22.15
CA PRO A 280 -14.82 17.14 22.62
C PRO A 280 -14.49 16.87 24.09
N SER A 281 -15.49 16.69 24.95
CA SER A 281 -15.29 16.33 26.37
C SER A 281 -14.59 15.00 26.60
N ALA A 282 -14.74 14.06 25.69
CA ALA A 282 -14.14 12.72 25.75
C ALA A 282 -12.89 12.58 24.88
N ALA A 283 -12.60 13.53 23.98
CA ALA A 283 -11.52 13.42 23.00
C ALA A 283 -10.11 13.26 23.62
N GLY A 284 -9.90 13.78 24.83
CA GLY A 284 -8.64 13.66 25.58
C GLY A 284 -8.46 12.35 26.34
N LEU A 285 -9.44 11.44 26.33
CA LEU A 285 -9.29 10.12 26.97
C LEU A 285 -8.41 9.20 26.14
N VAL A 286 -7.66 8.33 26.84
CA VAL A 286 -6.84 7.29 26.24
C VAL A 286 -7.32 5.92 26.70
N PHE A 287 -7.15 4.91 25.85
CA PHE A 287 -7.50 3.53 26.14
C PHE A 287 -6.30 2.62 25.95
N SER A 288 -6.08 1.71 26.93
CA SER A 288 -5.18 0.58 26.82
C SER A 288 -5.93 -0.67 27.18
N GLY A 289 -5.84 -1.71 26.36
CA GLY A 289 -6.50 -2.98 26.55
C GLY A 289 -6.96 -3.61 25.24
N VAL A 290 -7.56 -4.78 25.36
CA VAL A 290 -8.05 -5.58 24.22
C VAL A 290 -9.57 -5.50 24.16
N LEU A 291 -10.12 -5.14 23.01
CA LEU A 291 -11.54 -5.22 22.71
C LEU A 291 -11.81 -6.49 21.89
N THR A 292 -12.80 -7.27 22.30
CA THR A 292 -13.27 -8.42 21.52
C THR A 292 -14.37 -7.97 20.56
N ILE A 293 -14.15 -8.17 19.27
CA ILE A 293 -15.03 -7.67 18.21
C ILE A 293 -16.39 -8.40 18.27
N GLY A 294 -16.40 -9.74 18.30
CA GLY A 294 -17.64 -10.52 18.24
C GLY A 294 -18.52 -10.12 17.05
N ASP A 295 -19.77 -9.77 17.29
CA ASP A 295 -20.70 -9.19 16.31
C ASP A 295 -20.66 -7.64 16.26
N GLY A 296 -19.78 -7.01 17.02
CA GLY A 296 -19.61 -5.57 17.14
C GLY A 296 -20.52 -4.90 18.17
N SER A 297 -21.62 -5.55 18.61
CA SER A 297 -22.65 -4.92 19.46
C SER A 297 -22.16 -4.52 20.86
N ARG A 298 -21.13 -5.20 21.37
CA ARG A 298 -20.63 -5.03 22.74
C ARG A 298 -19.39 -4.14 22.86
N LEU A 299 -18.84 -3.63 21.76
CA LEU A 299 -17.59 -2.85 21.77
C LEU A 299 -17.71 -1.58 22.63
N LEU A 300 -18.81 -0.83 22.50
CA LEU A 300 -19.06 0.36 23.33
C LEU A 300 -19.24 0.03 24.80
N ASP A 301 -19.88 -1.09 25.13
CA ASP A 301 -20.04 -1.52 26.52
C ASP A 301 -18.70 -1.94 27.14
N GLN A 302 -17.82 -2.58 26.37
CA GLN A 302 -16.47 -2.90 26.81
C GLN A 302 -15.68 -1.60 27.13
N LEU A 303 -15.76 -0.57 26.27
CA LEU A 303 -15.13 0.73 26.53
C LEU A 303 -15.71 1.41 27.78
N ARG A 304 -17.02 1.38 27.97
CA ARG A 304 -17.70 1.97 29.14
C ARG A 304 -17.36 1.28 30.45
N ALA A 305 -17.01 0.00 30.40
CA ALA A 305 -16.60 -0.74 31.60
C ALA A 305 -15.26 -0.24 32.16
N VAL A 306 -14.42 0.40 31.33
CA VAL A 306 -13.06 0.84 31.68
C VAL A 306 -12.94 2.36 31.72
N LEU A 307 -13.64 3.07 30.82
CA LEU A 307 -13.57 4.52 30.70
C LEU A 307 -14.82 5.21 31.22
N PRO A 308 -14.71 6.42 31.82
CA PRO A 308 -15.85 7.21 32.31
C PRO A 308 -16.63 7.79 31.12
N LEU A 309 -17.38 6.96 30.40
CA LEU A 309 -18.14 7.35 29.20
C LEU A 309 -19.64 7.32 29.46
N ARG A 310 -20.34 8.32 28.89
CA ARG A 310 -21.76 8.33 28.70
C ARG A 310 -22.07 8.22 27.21
N LEU A 311 -23.04 7.38 26.87
CA LEU A 311 -23.54 7.27 25.50
C LEU A 311 -24.90 7.96 25.40
N HIS A 312 -25.02 8.86 24.44
CA HIS A 312 -26.25 9.56 24.11
C HIS A 312 -26.62 9.29 22.65
N ARG A 313 -27.88 8.96 22.38
CA ARG A 313 -28.36 8.77 21.01
C ARG A 313 -29.21 9.98 20.61
N ALA A 314 -28.78 10.62 19.49
CA ALA A 314 -29.52 11.71 18.87
C ALA A 314 -29.42 11.56 17.36
N ASP A 315 -30.52 11.77 16.63
CA ASP A 315 -30.58 11.79 15.16
C ASP A 315 -29.95 10.56 14.47
N GLY A 316 -30.07 9.41 15.08
CA GLY A 316 -29.50 8.16 14.54
C GLY A 316 -27.98 8.02 14.75
N VAL A 317 -27.33 8.88 15.51
CA VAL A 317 -25.92 8.87 15.86
C VAL A 317 -25.74 8.55 17.34
N VAL A 318 -24.70 7.82 17.70
CA VAL A 318 -24.29 7.61 19.10
C VAL A 318 -23.16 8.60 19.42
N HIS A 319 -23.45 9.54 20.32
CA HIS A 319 -22.48 10.47 20.87
C HIS A 319 -21.81 9.86 22.10
N ILE A 320 -20.49 9.98 22.16
CA ILE A 320 -19.65 9.43 23.22
C ILE A 320 -19.08 10.61 24.00
N GLU A 321 -19.61 10.84 25.19
CA GLU A 321 -19.26 11.94 26.08
C GLU A 321 -18.50 11.42 27.30
N ARG A 322 -17.66 12.27 27.89
CA ARG A 322 -17.06 11.98 29.19
C ARG A 322 -18.11 12.17 30.30
N THR A 323 -18.24 11.17 31.17
CA THR A 323 -19.02 11.36 32.41
C THR A 323 -18.35 12.43 33.28
N GLY A 324 -19.06 13.49 33.59
CA GLY A 324 -18.56 14.54 34.48
C GLY A 324 -18.26 13.99 35.88
N PRO A 325 -17.39 14.66 36.65
CA PRO A 325 -17.23 14.31 38.06
C PRO A 325 -18.60 14.44 38.77
N ARG A 326 -18.92 13.39 39.55
CA ARG A 326 -20.05 13.44 40.47
C ARG A 326 -19.79 14.40 41.62
#